data_a6aa3e8c2e42ab50d23015dfc4e11672
#
_entry.id   a6aa3e8c2e42ab50d23015dfc4e11672
#
_cell.length_a   1.000
_cell.length_b   1.000
_cell.length_c   1.000
_cell.angle_alpha   90.00
_cell.angle_beta   90.00
_cell.angle_gamma   90.00
#
_symmetry.space_group_name_H-M   'P 1'
#
loop_
_entity.id
_entity.type
_entity.pdbx_description
1 polymer ?
#
loop_
_entity_poly.entity_id
_entity_poly.type
_entity_poly.pdbx_seq_one_letter_code
_entity_poly.pdbx_strand_id
1 'polypeptide(L)'
;DHCRHTTFNTVLKDIKIEKGPYSKLFKKSLANYKAMHLDLYAKRKDKPFTLMDMATIGGKYLKKHGMLDDMEVSEENNACSIFIDVHYTTDSEGNPFPEGSDGEVERWLLQFKNETHNHPTEIEPFGGAATCIGGAIRDPLSGRSWVYQSMRVTGAADPTAPMSETLHGKLPQMKLCRE
;
A
#
# COMPACT_ATOMS: atom_id res chain seq x y z
N ASP A 1 16.44 10.99 3.85
CA ASP A 1 15.76 12.16 4.44
C ASP A 1 14.40 12.49 3.84
N HIS A 2 14.06 12.00 2.65
CA HIS A 2 12.78 12.28 1.99
C HIS A 2 11.58 11.62 2.67
N CYS A 3 11.77 10.62 3.48
CA CYS A 3 10.71 9.89 4.17
C CYS A 3 10.49 10.33 5.62
N ARG A 4 11.06 11.47 6.05
CA ARG A 4 10.79 11.97 7.40
C ARG A 4 9.39 12.52 7.50
N HIS A 5 8.75 12.26 8.63
CA HIS A 5 7.40 12.74 8.95
C HIS A 5 7.25 14.27 8.77
N THR A 6 8.28 15.02 9.10
CA THR A 6 8.34 16.47 8.89
C THR A 6 8.26 16.88 7.43
N THR A 7 8.90 16.12 6.52
CA THR A 7 8.85 16.38 5.07
C THR A 7 7.43 16.18 4.54
N PHE A 8 6.73 15.12 4.95
CA PHE A 8 5.35 14.87 4.53
C PHE A 8 4.35 15.93 5.02
N ASN A 9 4.65 16.60 6.13
CA ASN A 9 3.81 17.68 6.65
C ASN A 9 4.21 19.07 6.13
N THR A 10 5.22 19.17 5.27
CA THR A 10 5.56 20.44 4.64
C THR A 10 4.40 20.99 3.82
N VAL A 11 4.09 22.25 4.04
CA VAL A 11 3.04 22.96 3.30
C VAL A 11 3.49 23.26 1.87
N LEU A 12 2.71 22.79 0.92
CA LEU A 12 2.95 23.01 -0.50
C LEU A 12 2.21 24.29 -0.95
N LYS A 13 2.97 25.34 -1.21
CA LYS A 13 2.39 26.61 -1.65
C LYS A 13 2.05 26.63 -3.15
N ASP A 14 2.88 25.95 -3.95
CA ASP A 14 2.74 25.92 -5.40
C ASP A 14 3.12 24.54 -5.94
N ILE A 15 2.18 23.88 -6.59
CA ILE A 15 2.39 22.55 -7.17
C ILE A 15 2.47 22.70 -8.68
N LYS A 16 3.67 22.60 -9.24
CA LYS A 16 3.92 22.67 -10.68
C LYS A 16 4.18 21.29 -11.25
N ILE A 17 3.48 20.97 -12.34
CA ILE A 17 3.72 19.75 -13.12
C ILE A 17 4.56 20.11 -14.33
N GLU A 18 5.79 19.66 -14.35
CA GLU A 18 6.71 19.86 -15.47
C GLU A 18 6.28 19.06 -16.71
N LYS A 19 6.78 19.47 -17.87
CA LYS A 19 6.54 18.75 -19.12
C LYS A 19 7.32 17.43 -19.12
N GLY A 20 6.65 16.34 -19.39
CA GLY A 20 7.22 15.00 -19.46
C GLY A 20 6.19 13.99 -19.96
N PRO A 21 6.59 12.74 -20.16
CA PRO A 21 5.71 11.71 -20.74
C PRO A 21 4.43 11.49 -19.92
N TYR A 22 4.50 11.69 -18.62
CA TYR A 22 3.36 11.49 -17.71
C TYR A 22 2.68 12.79 -17.25
N SER A 23 3.05 13.95 -17.81
CA SER A 23 2.53 15.24 -17.35
C SER A 23 1.02 15.37 -17.45
N LYS A 24 0.40 14.74 -18.44
CA LYS A 24 -1.07 14.70 -18.58
C LYS A 24 -1.73 13.93 -17.43
N LEU A 25 -1.15 12.79 -17.07
CA LEU A 25 -1.63 11.96 -15.95
C LEU A 25 -1.52 12.71 -14.63
N PHE A 26 -0.35 13.30 -14.34
CA PHE A 26 -0.14 14.05 -13.12
C PHE A 26 -1.03 15.29 -13.01
N LYS A 27 -1.29 15.99 -14.11
CA LYS A 27 -2.25 17.11 -14.11
C LYS A 27 -3.65 16.64 -13.74
N LYS A 28 -4.10 15.49 -14.28
CA LYS A 28 -5.39 14.89 -13.93
C LYS A 28 -5.44 14.50 -12.45
N SER A 29 -4.39 13.84 -11.95
CA SER A 29 -4.29 13.45 -10.54
C SER A 29 -4.31 14.66 -9.60
N LEU A 30 -3.61 15.73 -9.95
CA LEU A 30 -3.61 16.97 -9.17
C LEU A 30 -4.99 17.64 -9.16
N ALA A 31 -5.70 17.63 -10.29
CA ALA A 31 -7.07 18.16 -10.38
C ALA A 31 -8.03 17.35 -9.49
N ASN A 32 -7.95 16.01 -9.52
CA ASN A 32 -8.72 15.12 -8.66
C ASN A 32 -8.41 15.37 -7.18
N TYR A 33 -7.14 15.49 -6.82
CA TYR A 33 -6.72 15.81 -5.46
C TYR A 33 -7.35 17.11 -4.97
N LYS A 34 -7.28 18.18 -5.76
CA LYS A 34 -7.87 19.48 -5.41
C LYS A 34 -9.38 19.38 -5.23
N ALA A 35 -10.07 18.62 -6.07
CA ALA A 35 -11.51 18.39 -5.95
C ALA A 35 -11.86 17.64 -4.65
N MET A 36 -11.16 16.55 -4.34
CA MET A 36 -11.33 15.81 -3.08
C MET A 36 -11.03 16.69 -1.85
N HIS A 37 -9.97 17.49 -1.93
CA HIS A 37 -9.60 18.40 -0.85
C HIS A 37 -10.69 19.43 -0.57
N LEU A 38 -11.23 20.03 -1.62
CA LEU A 38 -12.34 20.98 -1.51
C LEU A 38 -13.59 20.33 -0.89
N ASP A 39 -13.93 19.12 -1.32
CA ASP A 39 -15.07 18.38 -0.78
C ASP A 39 -14.87 18.01 0.70
N LEU A 40 -13.71 17.43 1.05
CA LEU A 40 -13.43 16.98 2.39
C LEU A 40 -13.32 18.12 3.41
N TYR A 41 -12.70 19.22 2.99
CA TYR A 41 -12.36 20.33 3.87
C TYR A 41 -13.18 21.60 3.59
N ALA A 42 -14.38 21.46 3.05
CA ALA A 42 -15.28 22.59 2.75
C ALA A 42 -15.49 23.56 3.93
N LYS A 43 -15.50 23.00 5.17
CA LYS A 43 -15.62 23.77 6.43
C LYS A 43 -14.29 24.23 7.02
N ARG A 44 -13.16 23.84 6.41
CA ARG A 44 -11.79 24.16 6.86
C ARG A 44 -10.98 24.76 5.72
N LYS A 45 -11.36 25.96 5.31
CA LYS A 45 -10.75 26.69 4.18
C LYS A 45 -9.26 26.98 4.38
N ASP A 46 -8.78 26.92 5.60
CA ASP A 46 -7.39 27.09 6.03
C ASP A 46 -6.55 25.81 5.95
N LYS A 47 -7.16 24.67 5.58
CA LYS A 47 -6.46 23.39 5.50
C LYS A 47 -5.40 23.44 4.39
N PRO A 48 -4.09 23.39 4.72
CA PRO A 48 -3.04 23.50 3.74
C PRO A 48 -2.90 22.22 2.91
N PHE A 49 -2.35 22.33 1.71
CA PHE A 49 -1.88 21.19 0.93
C PHE A 49 -0.57 20.68 1.50
N THR A 50 -0.50 19.38 1.78
CA THR A 50 0.72 18.71 2.23
C THR A 50 0.89 17.39 1.50
N LEU A 51 2.11 16.84 1.46
CA LEU A 51 2.34 15.51 0.89
C LEU A 51 1.57 14.43 1.65
N MET A 52 1.49 14.53 2.98
CA MET A 52 0.72 13.58 3.80
C MET A 52 -0.77 13.65 3.47
N ASP A 53 -1.30 14.85 3.25
CA ASP A 53 -2.69 14.99 2.84
C ASP A 53 -2.92 14.36 1.46
N MET A 54 -2.03 14.61 0.50
CA MET A 54 -2.10 13.97 -0.82
C MET A 54 -2.05 12.45 -0.74
N ALA A 55 -1.21 11.88 0.11
CA ALA A 55 -1.08 10.43 0.29
C ALA A 55 -2.33 9.80 0.92
N THR A 56 -3.01 10.53 1.83
CA THR A 56 -4.11 9.96 2.63
C THR A 56 -5.50 10.38 2.14
N ILE A 57 -5.59 11.34 1.22
CA ILE A 57 -6.88 11.95 0.84
C ILE A 57 -7.85 10.97 0.20
N GLY A 58 -7.34 10.01 -0.59
CA GLY A 58 -8.16 8.99 -1.24
C GLY A 58 -8.96 8.17 -0.23
N GLY A 59 -8.31 7.64 0.79
CA GLY A 59 -8.97 6.87 1.85
C GLY A 59 -9.98 7.71 2.64
N LYS A 60 -9.64 8.96 2.96
CA LYS A 60 -10.57 9.87 3.64
C LYS A 60 -11.80 10.19 2.79
N TYR A 61 -11.61 10.37 1.49
CA TYR A 61 -12.68 10.61 0.54
C TYR A 61 -13.63 9.41 0.44
N LEU A 62 -13.08 8.22 0.25
CA LEU A 62 -13.84 6.97 0.20
C LEU A 62 -14.65 6.75 1.49
N LYS A 63 -14.02 6.97 2.65
CA LYS A 63 -14.69 6.84 3.95
C LYS A 63 -15.85 7.82 4.09
N LYS A 64 -15.67 9.10 3.69
CA LYS A 64 -16.73 10.11 3.74
C LYS A 64 -17.93 9.74 2.88
N HIS A 65 -17.70 9.05 1.77
CA HIS A 65 -18.75 8.69 0.80
C HIS A 65 -19.30 7.26 0.99
N GLY A 66 -19.02 6.60 2.13
CA GLY A 66 -19.57 5.28 2.45
C GLY A 66 -19.05 4.15 1.55
N MET A 67 -17.85 4.31 0.98
CA MET A 67 -17.25 3.31 0.10
C MET A 67 -16.29 2.37 0.84
N LEU A 68 -16.27 2.42 2.17
CA LEU A 68 -15.42 1.60 3.04
C LEU A 68 -16.25 1.01 4.19
N ASP A 69 -17.52 0.68 3.92
CA ASP A 69 -18.43 0.16 4.95
C ASP A 69 -18.12 -1.31 5.31
N ASP A 70 -17.38 -2.00 4.45
CA ASP A 70 -16.83 -3.33 4.68
C ASP A 70 -15.49 -3.32 5.46
N MET A 71 -14.92 -2.14 5.69
CA MET A 71 -13.66 -2.01 6.42
C MET A 71 -13.87 -2.23 7.92
N GLU A 72 -13.14 -3.18 8.49
CA GLU A 72 -13.05 -3.34 9.93
C GLU A 72 -12.30 -2.14 10.54
N VAL A 73 -12.89 -1.49 11.53
CA VAL A 73 -12.30 -0.36 12.23
C VAL A 73 -11.91 -0.78 13.63
N SER A 74 -10.62 -1.01 13.85
CA SER A 74 -10.05 -1.27 15.16
C SER A 74 -9.08 -0.17 15.58
N GLU A 75 -8.71 -0.14 16.84
CA GLU A 75 -7.69 0.78 17.36
C GLU A 75 -6.29 0.40 16.87
N GLU A 76 -6.08 -0.86 16.51
CA GLU A 76 -4.83 -1.36 15.95
C GLU A 76 -4.85 -1.33 14.42
N ASN A 77 -4.08 -0.43 13.82
CA ASN A 77 -4.07 -0.18 12.38
C ASN A 77 -2.80 -0.69 11.69
N ASN A 78 -2.32 -1.88 12.05
CA ASN A 78 -1.13 -2.47 11.43
C ASN A 78 -1.41 -3.13 10.07
N ALA A 79 -2.67 -3.44 9.78
CA ALA A 79 -3.13 -3.97 8.51
C ALA A 79 -4.47 -3.33 8.14
N CYS A 80 -4.82 -3.36 6.86
CA CYS A 80 -6.17 -3.07 6.41
C CYS A 80 -6.95 -4.38 6.43
N SER A 81 -8.07 -4.41 7.16
CA SER A 81 -8.96 -5.57 7.24
C SER A 81 -10.33 -5.21 6.68
N ILE A 82 -10.86 -6.06 5.84
CA ILE A 82 -12.22 -5.94 5.31
C ILE A 82 -13.01 -7.19 5.63
N PHE A 83 -14.31 -7.03 5.86
CA PHE A 83 -15.22 -8.16 5.97
C PHE A 83 -15.52 -8.73 4.61
N ILE A 84 -15.44 -10.05 4.50
CA ILE A 84 -15.81 -10.81 3.30
C ILE A 84 -16.71 -11.98 3.71
N ASP A 85 -17.60 -12.36 2.82
CA ASP A 85 -18.39 -13.57 2.96
C ASP A 85 -17.67 -14.70 2.22
N VAL A 86 -17.32 -15.76 2.96
CA VAL A 86 -16.67 -16.96 2.43
C VAL A 86 -17.75 -18.01 2.22
N HIS A 87 -17.94 -18.38 0.97
CA HIS A 87 -18.90 -19.42 0.57
C HIS A 87 -18.19 -20.77 0.50
N TYR A 88 -18.62 -21.70 1.30
CA TYR A 88 -18.10 -23.06 1.27
C TYR A 88 -18.78 -23.88 0.17
N THR A 89 -17.99 -24.66 -0.54
CA THR A 89 -18.48 -25.56 -1.59
C THR A 89 -18.75 -26.98 -1.06
N THR A 90 -18.28 -27.26 0.16
CA THR A 90 -18.43 -28.54 0.83
C THR A 90 -18.81 -28.33 2.29
N ASP A 91 -19.52 -29.31 2.87
CA ASP A 91 -19.77 -29.36 4.30
C ASP A 91 -18.53 -29.71 5.13
N SER A 92 -18.65 -29.79 6.44
CA SER A 92 -17.58 -30.15 7.37
C SER A 92 -17.01 -31.56 7.19
N GLU A 93 -17.75 -32.44 6.51
CA GLU A 93 -17.34 -33.80 6.18
C GLU A 93 -16.67 -33.91 4.80
N GLY A 94 -16.65 -32.81 4.04
CA GLY A 94 -16.05 -32.72 2.70
C GLY A 94 -17.01 -33.10 1.57
N ASN A 95 -18.31 -33.28 1.86
CA ASN A 95 -19.31 -33.55 0.83
C ASN A 95 -19.71 -32.24 0.14
N PRO A 96 -19.82 -32.21 -1.20
CA PRO A 96 -20.26 -31.02 -1.91
C PRO A 96 -21.73 -30.69 -1.55
N PHE A 97 -22.01 -29.41 -1.38
CA PHE A 97 -23.39 -28.94 -1.25
C PHE A 97 -24.19 -29.21 -2.53
N PRO A 98 -25.51 -29.41 -2.45
CA PRO A 98 -26.34 -29.61 -3.62
C PRO A 98 -26.21 -28.43 -4.61
N GLU A 99 -26.27 -28.75 -5.89
CA GLU A 99 -26.25 -27.75 -6.95
C GLU A 99 -27.43 -26.77 -6.79
N GLY A 100 -27.12 -25.46 -6.80
CA GLY A 100 -28.11 -24.40 -6.58
C GLY A 100 -28.43 -24.08 -5.11
N SER A 101 -27.74 -24.72 -4.14
CA SER A 101 -27.78 -24.27 -2.74
C SER A 101 -26.80 -23.12 -2.51
N ASP A 102 -27.13 -22.23 -1.57
CA ASP A 102 -26.22 -21.15 -1.15
C ASP A 102 -25.02 -21.66 -0.34
N GLY A 103 -25.01 -22.96 0.02
CA GLY A 103 -23.99 -23.57 0.85
C GLY A 103 -23.95 -22.99 2.26
N GLU A 104 -22.83 -23.17 2.94
CA GLU A 104 -22.53 -22.52 4.21
C GLU A 104 -21.74 -21.23 3.94
N VAL A 105 -22.14 -20.14 4.59
CA VAL A 105 -21.50 -18.83 4.43
C VAL A 105 -21.00 -18.36 5.79
N GLU A 106 -19.71 -18.07 5.85
CA GLU A 106 -19.11 -17.49 7.04
C GLU A 106 -18.54 -16.10 6.74
N ARG A 107 -18.69 -15.18 7.69
CA ARG A 107 -18.11 -13.86 7.62
C ARG A 107 -16.68 -13.85 8.16
N TRP A 108 -15.73 -13.59 7.29
CA TRP A 108 -14.32 -13.58 7.59
C TRP A 108 -13.72 -12.15 7.49
N LEU A 109 -12.51 -12.00 8.03
CA LEU A 109 -11.68 -10.82 7.82
C LEU A 109 -10.58 -11.16 6.81
N LEU A 110 -10.61 -10.51 5.67
CA LEU A 110 -9.49 -10.49 4.73
C LEU A 110 -8.54 -9.36 5.13
N GLN A 111 -7.32 -9.72 5.49
CA GLN A 111 -6.30 -8.76 5.91
C GLN A 111 -5.29 -8.52 4.79
N PHE A 112 -4.99 -7.26 4.55
CA PHE A 112 -3.95 -6.83 3.62
C PHE A 112 -2.93 -5.97 4.36
N LYS A 113 -1.68 -6.36 4.28
CA LYS A 113 -0.55 -5.58 4.79
C LYS A 113 0.40 -5.23 3.64
N ASN A 114 0.80 -3.97 3.58
CA ASN A 114 1.86 -3.49 2.70
C ASN A 114 2.83 -2.67 3.53
N GLU A 115 4.09 -3.04 3.49
CA GLU A 115 5.15 -2.39 4.26
C GLU A 115 6.34 -2.08 3.37
N THR A 116 6.90 -0.89 3.54
CA THR A 116 8.19 -0.53 2.96
C THR A 116 9.30 -0.89 3.92
N HIS A 117 10.37 -1.48 3.38
CA HIS A 117 11.54 -1.85 4.16
C HIS A 117 12.70 -0.88 3.89
N ASN A 118 13.68 -0.88 4.79
CA ASN A 118 14.91 -0.10 4.66
C ASN A 118 15.89 -0.67 3.61
N HIS A 119 15.40 -1.55 2.76
CA HIS A 119 16.10 -2.15 1.63
C HIS A 119 17.33 -3.01 2.02
N PRO A 120 17.18 -4.01 2.89
CA PRO A 120 18.29 -4.90 3.25
C PRO A 120 18.79 -5.74 2.07
N THR A 121 17.97 -5.94 1.05
CA THR A 121 18.33 -6.59 -0.22
C THR A 121 19.42 -5.87 -0.99
N GLU A 122 19.62 -4.57 -0.76
CA GLU A 122 20.73 -3.81 -1.34
C GLU A 122 22.09 -4.26 -0.80
N ILE A 123 22.12 -4.75 0.44
CA ILE A 123 23.34 -5.19 1.12
C ILE A 123 23.57 -6.68 0.89
N GLU A 124 22.54 -7.47 1.09
CA GLU A 124 22.56 -8.93 0.94
C GLU A 124 21.23 -9.38 0.31
N PRO A 125 21.20 -9.68 -1.01
CA PRO A 125 19.96 -9.92 -1.75
C PRO A 125 19.11 -11.06 -1.19
N PHE A 126 19.66 -12.23 -0.98
CA PHE A 126 18.89 -13.40 -0.54
C PHE A 126 18.43 -13.26 0.91
N GLY A 127 19.31 -12.99 1.83
CA GLY A 127 18.97 -12.86 3.25
C GLY A 127 18.11 -11.63 3.51
N GLY A 128 18.33 -10.55 2.75
CA GLY A 128 17.50 -9.36 2.79
C GLY A 128 16.09 -9.63 2.32
N ALA A 129 15.90 -10.32 1.20
CA ALA A 129 14.58 -10.71 0.71
C ALA A 129 13.89 -11.67 1.68
N ALA A 130 14.59 -12.69 2.16
CA ALA A 130 14.06 -13.64 3.14
C ALA A 130 13.62 -12.95 4.43
N THR A 131 14.38 -11.99 4.93
CA THR A 131 14.02 -11.19 6.11
C THR A 131 12.75 -10.40 5.89
N CYS A 132 12.59 -9.76 4.74
CA CYS A 132 11.40 -9.00 4.40
C CYS A 132 10.15 -9.88 4.28
N ILE A 133 10.24 -11.00 3.57
CA ILE A 133 9.15 -11.97 3.44
C ILE A 133 8.79 -12.55 4.80
N GLY A 134 9.80 -12.94 5.58
CA GLY A 134 9.60 -13.45 6.94
C GLY A 134 8.88 -12.47 7.85
N GLY A 135 9.19 -11.17 7.77
CA GLY A 135 8.47 -10.11 8.48
C GLY A 135 7.01 -10.00 8.02
N ALA A 136 6.80 -10.01 6.71
CA ALA A 136 5.46 -9.94 6.13
C ALA A 136 4.57 -11.13 6.54
N ILE A 137 5.15 -12.29 6.83
CA ILE A 137 4.43 -13.46 7.34
C ILE A 137 4.22 -13.37 8.85
N ARG A 138 5.26 -13.00 9.60
CA ARG A 138 5.22 -12.98 11.08
C ARG A 138 4.21 -11.98 11.64
N ASP A 139 4.05 -10.83 11.02
CA ASP A 139 3.17 -9.80 11.55
C ASP A 139 1.69 -10.22 11.53
N PRO A 140 1.13 -10.74 10.42
CA PRO A 140 -0.21 -11.31 10.44
C PRO A 140 -0.35 -12.53 11.36
N LEU A 141 0.67 -13.41 11.41
CA LEU A 141 0.66 -14.55 12.31
C LEU A 141 0.60 -14.14 13.79
N SER A 142 1.23 -13.05 14.17
CA SER A 142 1.16 -12.53 15.54
C SER A 142 -0.27 -12.14 15.94
N GLY A 143 -1.08 -11.71 14.97
CA GLY A 143 -2.50 -11.47 15.10
C GLY A 143 -3.38 -12.73 14.98
N ARG A 144 -2.78 -13.93 14.95
CA ARG A 144 -3.46 -15.23 14.77
C ARG A 144 -4.20 -15.37 13.44
N SER A 145 -3.74 -14.66 12.42
CA SER A 145 -4.30 -14.74 11.08
C SER A 145 -3.63 -15.84 10.27
N TRP A 146 -4.40 -16.50 9.41
CA TRP A 146 -3.85 -17.36 8.37
C TRP A 146 -3.18 -16.52 7.30
N VAL A 147 -1.92 -16.80 6.98
CA VAL A 147 -1.19 -16.09 5.92
C VAL A 147 -1.34 -16.85 4.61
N TYR A 148 -2.21 -16.38 3.74
CA TYR A 148 -2.45 -16.98 2.44
C TYR A 148 -1.27 -16.77 1.49
N GLN A 149 -0.76 -15.55 1.41
CA GLN A 149 0.34 -15.18 0.51
C GLN A 149 1.21 -14.07 1.11
N SER A 150 2.51 -14.18 0.88
CA SER A 150 3.46 -13.11 1.13
C SER A 150 4.34 -12.93 -0.10
N MET A 151 4.60 -11.69 -0.47
CA MET A 151 5.36 -11.34 -1.67
C MET A 151 6.32 -10.18 -1.38
N ARG A 152 7.54 -10.32 -1.83
CA ARG A 152 8.51 -9.24 -1.89
C ARG A 152 8.48 -8.61 -3.27
N VAL A 153 8.34 -7.29 -3.33
CA VAL A 153 8.49 -6.51 -4.56
C VAL A 153 9.71 -5.61 -4.41
N THR A 154 10.69 -5.79 -5.27
CA THR A 154 11.91 -4.99 -5.31
C THR A 154 12.01 -4.30 -6.67
N GLY A 155 12.21 -2.98 -6.65
CA GLY A 155 12.52 -2.22 -7.86
C GLY A 155 14.02 -1.95 -7.93
N ALA A 156 14.71 -2.53 -8.91
CA ALA A 156 16.05 -2.11 -9.27
C ALA A 156 15.96 -0.98 -10.32
N ALA A 157 16.86 -0.02 -10.25
CA ALA A 157 17.10 0.89 -11.37
C ALA A 157 17.74 0.12 -12.52
N ASP A 158 18.05 0.79 -13.64
CA ASP A 158 18.68 0.13 -14.78
C ASP A 158 19.98 -0.58 -14.36
N PRO A 159 20.04 -1.92 -14.44
CA PRO A 159 21.21 -2.69 -14.02
C PRO A 159 22.43 -2.48 -14.92
N THR A 160 22.23 -1.90 -16.11
CA THR A 160 23.29 -1.59 -17.06
C THR A 160 23.86 -0.19 -16.86
N ALA A 161 23.25 0.63 -16.01
CA ALA A 161 23.73 1.98 -15.75
C ALA A 161 25.13 1.97 -15.14
N PRO A 162 26.07 2.80 -15.63
CA PRO A 162 27.40 2.93 -15.06
C PRO A 162 27.34 3.52 -13.64
N MET A 163 28.34 3.20 -12.82
CA MET A 163 28.45 3.71 -11.44
C MET A 163 28.29 5.22 -11.32
N SER A 164 28.78 5.97 -12.34
CA SER A 164 28.68 7.42 -12.37
C SER A 164 27.24 7.96 -12.48
N GLU A 165 26.31 7.15 -12.94
CA GLU A 165 24.91 7.51 -13.10
C GLU A 165 24.05 7.02 -11.93
N THR A 166 24.63 6.29 -10.97
CA THR A 166 23.93 5.86 -9.76
C THR A 166 23.95 6.97 -8.71
N LEU A 167 22.98 6.92 -7.79
CA LEU A 167 22.96 7.85 -6.67
C LEU A 167 24.20 7.66 -5.80
N HIS A 168 24.78 8.77 -5.36
CA HIS A 168 25.96 8.76 -4.48
C HIS A 168 25.70 7.95 -3.22
N GLY A 169 26.61 7.05 -2.88
CA GLY A 169 26.50 6.15 -1.73
C GLY A 169 25.66 4.89 -1.96
N LYS A 170 25.11 4.71 -3.16
CA LYS A 170 24.42 3.47 -3.55
C LYS A 170 25.40 2.39 -3.97
N LEU A 171 25.00 1.12 -3.72
CA LEU A 171 25.73 -0.03 -4.24
C LEU A 171 25.53 -0.14 -5.77
N PRO A 172 26.49 -0.76 -6.49
CA PRO A 172 26.33 -1.01 -7.92
C PRO A 172 25.03 -1.77 -8.23
N GLN A 173 24.31 -1.34 -9.25
CA GLN A 173 23.02 -1.95 -9.63
C GLN A 173 23.13 -3.44 -9.96
N MET A 174 24.27 -3.90 -10.51
CA MET A 174 24.53 -5.31 -10.74
C MET A 174 24.37 -6.20 -9.50
N LYS A 175 24.55 -5.66 -8.30
CA LYS A 175 24.36 -6.39 -7.06
C LYS A 175 22.91 -6.65 -6.77
N LEU A 176 22.02 -5.77 -7.18
CA LEU A 176 20.57 -5.88 -7.01
C LEU A 176 19.92 -6.85 -8.00
N CYS A 177 20.56 -7.09 -9.14
CA CYS A 177 20.03 -8.00 -10.16
C CYS A 177 20.12 -9.49 -9.79
N ARG A 178 20.62 -9.83 -8.64
CA ARG A 178 20.70 -11.21 -8.12
C ARG A 178 19.51 -11.58 -7.25
N GLU A 179 18.59 -10.68 -7.04
CA GLU A 179 17.31 -10.94 -6.34
C GLU A 179 16.31 -11.75 -7.24
#